data_8d72a97dadf2756243cd9814fd5e69ab
#
_entry.id   8d72a97dadf2756243cd9814fd5e69ab
#
_cell.length_a   1.000
_cell.length_b   1.000
_cell.length_c   1.000
_cell.angle_alpha   90.00
_cell.angle_beta   90.00
_cell.angle_gamma   90.00
#
_symmetry.space_group_name_H-M   'P 1'
#
loop_
_entity.id
_entity.type
_entity.pdbx_description
1 polymer ?
#
loop_
_entity_poly.entity_id
_entity_poly.type
_entity_poly.pdbx_seq_one_letter_code
_entity_poly.pdbx_strand_id
1 'polypeptide(L)'
;MKTIYLSGPIMDEHLGLAREWREDAKIKLGGHFRLLDPMRRNFKDREVDSANEIVEFDLQDVRDADILLVNYNKASIGTSMEVFYAARELGKFVIAFSPFTFQDCSPWMVKYCTKILPTLSQASDYLISHFGE
;
A
#
# COMPACT_ATOMS: atom_id res chain seq x y z
N MET A 1 -17.32 4.62 -6.83
CA MET A 1 -16.16 4.99 -5.99
C MET A 1 -15.10 3.89 -6.10
N LYS A 2 -13.89 4.24 -6.48
CA LYS A 2 -12.80 3.27 -6.58
C LYS A 2 -12.30 2.86 -5.20
N THR A 3 -11.69 1.69 -5.14
CA THR A 3 -11.18 1.11 -3.90
C THR A 3 -9.66 1.12 -3.90
N ILE A 4 -9.05 1.60 -2.81
CA ILE A 4 -7.60 1.68 -2.62
C ILE A 4 -7.20 0.72 -1.48
N TYR A 5 -6.20 -0.11 -1.75
CA TYR A 5 -5.57 -0.94 -0.72
C TYR A 5 -4.34 -0.21 -0.18
N LEU A 6 -4.23 -0.14 1.14
CA LEU A 6 -3.14 0.56 1.84
C LEU A 6 -2.00 -0.42 2.15
N SER A 7 -1.04 -0.51 1.24
CA SER A 7 0.09 -1.45 1.31
C SER A 7 1.31 -0.81 1.95
N GLY A 8 1.92 -1.49 2.90
CA GLY A 8 3.12 -0.97 3.56
C GLY A 8 3.60 -1.87 4.69
N PRO A 9 4.80 -1.61 5.23
CA PRO A 9 5.38 -2.45 6.28
C PRO A 9 4.49 -2.54 7.51
N ILE A 10 4.36 -3.74 8.07
CA ILE A 10 3.64 -3.99 9.32
C ILE A 10 4.54 -4.78 10.26
N MET A 11 5.05 -5.92 9.83
CA MET A 11 5.76 -6.88 10.68
C MET A 11 7.03 -6.29 11.30
N ASP A 12 7.87 -5.65 10.49
CA ASP A 12 9.14 -5.06 10.93
C ASP A 12 9.03 -3.57 11.22
N GLU A 13 7.82 -3.09 11.42
CA GLU A 13 7.56 -1.69 11.70
C GLU A 13 7.02 -1.50 13.10
N HIS A 14 7.32 -0.36 13.71
CA HIS A 14 6.65 0.02 14.95
C HIS A 14 5.15 0.15 14.66
N LEU A 15 4.31 -0.50 15.47
CA LEU A 15 2.88 -0.59 15.21
C LEU A 15 2.21 0.79 15.09
N GLY A 16 2.67 1.76 15.90
CA GLY A 16 2.18 3.13 15.83
C GLY A 16 2.44 3.79 14.49
N LEU A 17 3.65 3.60 13.95
CA LEU A 17 4.02 4.16 12.64
C LEU A 17 3.24 3.49 11.51
N ALA A 18 3.09 2.17 11.58
CA ALA A 18 2.33 1.43 10.58
C ALA A 18 0.86 1.87 10.54
N ARG A 19 0.30 2.18 11.70
CA ARG A 19 -1.08 2.62 11.84
C ARG A 19 -1.27 4.09 11.48
N GLU A 20 -0.32 4.94 11.87
CA GLU A 20 -0.41 6.40 11.72
C GLU A 20 -0.56 6.82 10.25
N TRP A 21 0.28 6.33 9.36
CA TRP A 21 0.19 6.73 7.96
C TRP A 21 -1.11 6.25 7.32
N ARG A 22 -1.61 5.10 7.74
CA ARG A 22 -2.88 4.57 7.24
C ARG A 22 -4.06 5.41 7.70
N GLU A 23 -4.04 5.86 8.95
CA GLU A 23 -5.07 6.79 9.46
C GLU A 23 -5.02 8.13 8.72
N ASP A 24 -3.83 8.66 8.46
CA ASP A 24 -3.66 9.88 7.67
C ASP A 24 -4.22 9.71 6.25
N ALA A 25 -3.95 8.56 5.64
CA ALA A 25 -4.48 8.25 4.31
C ALA A 25 -6.01 8.19 4.32
N LYS A 26 -6.60 7.59 5.34
CA LYS A 26 -8.06 7.52 5.49
C LYS A 26 -8.68 8.92 5.61
N ILE A 27 -8.05 9.80 6.37
CA ILE A 27 -8.52 11.18 6.51
C ILE A 27 -8.50 11.91 5.16
N LYS A 28 -7.41 11.78 4.43
CA LYS A 28 -7.22 12.48 3.14
C LYS A 28 -8.09 11.92 2.03
N LEU A 29 -8.28 10.60 1.99
CA LEU A 29 -8.85 9.90 0.84
C LEU A 29 -10.27 9.39 1.06
N GLY A 30 -10.71 9.27 2.31
CA GLY A 30 -11.95 8.59 2.65
C GLY A 30 -13.21 9.22 2.07
N GLY A 31 -13.19 10.50 1.73
CA GLY A 31 -14.31 11.17 1.07
C GLY A 31 -14.40 10.92 -0.43
N HIS A 32 -13.36 10.34 -1.02
CA HIS A 32 -13.23 10.14 -2.47
C HIS A 32 -13.10 8.68 -2.89
N PHE A 33 -12.75 7.80 -1.95
CA PHE A 33 -12.43 6.40 -2.22
C PHE A 33 -12.92 5.49 -1.09
N ARG A 34 -13.14 4.23 -1.44
CA ARG A 34 -13.26 3.16 -0.45
C ARG A 34 -11.84 2.70 -0.11
N LEU A 35 -11.56 2.49 1.17
CA LEU A 35 -10.20 2.14 1.61
C LEU A 35 -10.18 0.78 2.29
N LEU A 36 -9.24 -0.06 1.88
CA LEU A 36 -8.98 -1.37 2.50
C LEU A 36 -7.67 -1.29 3.28
N ASP A 37 -7.78 -1.33 4.59
CA ASP A 37 -6.66 -1.29 5.52
C ASP A 37 -6.40 -2.70 6.03
N PRO A 38 -5.24 -3.32 5.72
CA PRO A 38 -4.95 -4.68 6.20
C PRO A 38 -4.85 -4.77 7.72
N MET A 39 -4.59 -3.65 8.40
CA MET A 39 -4.50 -3.62 9.85
C MET A 39 -5.86 -3.70 10.55
N ARG A 40 -6.96 -3.73 9.80
CA ARG A 40 -8.27 -4.00 10.38
C ARG A 40 -8.37 -5.44 10.90
N ARG A 41 -7.49 -6.31 10.42
CA ARG A 41 -7.31 -7.68 10.92
C ARG A 41 -6.09 -7.70 11.86
N ASN A 42 -6.21 -8.32 13.02
CA ASN A 42 -5.13 -8.34 13.99
C ASN A 42 -4.47 -9.72 14.09
N PHE A 43 -3.26 -9.84 13.52
CA PHE A 43 -2.43 -11.04 13.62
C PHE A 43 -1.15 -10.78 14.40
N LYS A 44 -1.10 -9.71 15.18
CA LYS A 44 0.08 -9.37 16.00
C LYS A 44 0.44 -10.55 16.90
N ASP A 45 1.72 -10.89 16.93
CA ASP A 45 2.30 -12.01 17.69
C ASP A 45 1.85 -13.39 17.20
N ARG A 46 1.15 -13.47 16.06
CA ARG A 46 0.73 -14.73 15.45
C ARG A 46 1.11 -14.81 13.98
N GLU A 47 2.07 -13.99 13.52
CA GLU A 47 2.40 -13.85 12.11
C GLU A 47 2.87 -15.18 11.50
N VAL A 48 3.65 -15.96 12.24
CA VAL A 48 4.16 -17.25 11.75
C VAL A 48 3.03 -18.30 11.69
N ASP A 49 2.26 -18.39 12.76
CA ASP A 49 1.18 -19.39 12.86
C ASP A 49 0.00 -19.09 11.93
N SER A 50 -0.17 -17.81 11.59
CA SER A 50 -1.28 -17.34 10.76
C SER A 50 -0.85 -16.97 9.34
N ALA A 51 0.35 -17.39 8.90
CA ALA A 51 0.92 -16.97 7.62
C ALA A 51 -0.03 -17.20 6.44
N ASN A 52 -0.66 -18.36 6.37
CA ASN A 52 -1.58 -18.67 5.28
C ASN A 52 -2.77 -17.71 5.27
N GLU A 53 -3.36 -17.46 6.43
CA GLU A 53 -4.51 -16.56 6.55
C GLU A 53 -4.14 -15.12 6.18
N ILE A 54 -3.00 -14.63 6.71
CA ILE A 54 -2.51 -13.28 6.44
C ILE A 54 -2.33 -13.06 4.94
N VAL A 55 -1.60 -13.98 4.30
CA VAL A 55 -1.30 -13.85 2.87
C VAL A 55 -2.58 -13.90 2.04
N GLU A 56 -3.47 -14.86 2.31
CA GLU A 56 -4.70 -15.00 1.53
C GLU A 56 -5.64 -13.82 1.71
N PHE A 57 -5.79 -13.29 2.93
CA PHE A 57 -6.62 -12.10 3.16
C PHE A 57 -6.02 -10.87 2.48
N ASP A 58 -4.70 -10.68 2.57
CA ASP A 58 -4.06 -9.53 1.94
C ASP A 58 -4.14 -9.61 0.41
N LEU A 59 -3.93 -10.79 -0.17
CA LEU A 59 -4.06 -10.98 -1.61
C LEU A 59 -5.50 -10.76 -2.08
N GLN A 60 -6.48 -11.15 -1.28
CA GLN A 60 -7.87 -10.89 -1.61
C GLN A 60 -8.16 -9.39 -1.63
N ASP A 61 -7.63 -8.66 -0.65
CA ASP A 61 -7.76 -7.20 -0.63
C ASP A 61 -7.12 -6.57 -1.88
N VAL A 62 -5.97 -7.05 -2.29
CA VAL A 62 -5.30 -6.58 -3.51
C VAL A 62 -6.18 -6.85 -4.73
N ARG A 63 -6.79 -8.03 -4.81
CA ARG A 63 -7.71 -8.37 -5.92
C ARG A 63 -8.95 -7.47 -5.91
N ASP A 64 -9.47 -7.14 -4.75
CA ASP A 64 -10.67 -6.32 -4.61
C ASP A 64 -10.42 -4.84 -4.85
N ALA A 65 -9.17 -4.40 -4.73
CA ALA A 65 -8.80 -3.00 -4.93
C ALA A 65 -8.66 -2.66 -6.41
N ASP A 66 -8.87 -1.40 -6.73
CA ASP A 66 -8.57 -0.84 -8.06
C ASP A 66 -7.17 -0.25 -8.10
N ILE A 67 -6.69 0.24 -6.95
CA ILE A 67 -5.44 0.98 -6.81
C ILE A 67 -4.73 0.50 -5.56
N LEU A 68 -3.40 0.39 -5.63
CA LEU A 68 -2.56 0.24 -4.45
C LEU A 68 -1.89 1.57 -4.13
N LEU A 69 -2.04 2.01 -2.88
CA LEU A 69 -1.26 3.11 -2.32
C LEU A 69 -0.22 2.50 -1.39
N VAL A 70 1.05 2.73 -1.71
CA VAL A 70 2.17 2.00 -1.10
C VAL A 70 3.04 2.93 -0.28
N ASN A 71 3.23 2.60 0.99
CA ASN A 71 4.25 3.25 1.82
C ASN A 71 5.59 2.56 1.56
N TYR A 72 6.47 3.25 0.83
CA TYR A 72 7.81 2.76 0.52
C TYR A 72 8.86 3.59 1.26
N ASN A 73 8.69 3.75 2.58
CA ASN A 73 9.70 4.39 3.42
C ASN A 73 10.86 3.46 3.72
N LYS A 74 10.64 2.17 3.60
CA LYS A 74 11.66 1.14 3.72
C LYS A 74 11.24 -0.11 2.93
N ALA A 75 12.21 -0.98 2.68
CA ALA A 75 11.94 -2.26 2.03
C ALA A 75 11.10 -3.15 2.95
N SER A 76 10.17 -3.89 2.36
CA SER A 76 9.30 -4.81 3.08
C SER A 76 8.97 -5.97 2.14
N ILE A 77 9.12 -7.19 2.65
CA ILE A 77 8.89 -8.40 1.85
C ILE A 77 7.43 -8.46 1.39
N GLY A 78 6.50 -8.35 2.32
CA GLY A 78 5.07 -8.44 2.00
C GLY A 78 4.62 -7.35 1.05
N THR A 79 5.03 -6.11 1.31
CA THR A 79 4.72 -4.97 0.45
C THR A 79 5.23 -5.19 -0.98
N SER A 80 6.48 -5.66 -1.11
CA SER A 80 7.08 -5.91 -2.42
C SER A 80 6.32 -6.98 -3.20
N MET A 81 5.88 -8.03 -2.53
CA MET A 81 5.09 -9.10 -3.15
C MET A 81 3.71 -8.60 -3.58
N GLU A 82 3.07 -7.78 -2.77
CA GLU A 82 1.78 -7.18 -3.10
C GLU A 82 1.88 -6.27 -4.32
N VAL A 83 2.92 -5.44 -4.37
CA VAL A 83 3.19 -4.56 -5.52
C VAL A 83 3.37 -5.38 -6.79
N PHE A 84 4.21 -6.41 -6.73
CA PHE A 84 4.45 -7.29 -7.89
C PHE A 84 3.15 -7.94 -8.36
N TYR A 85 2.40 -8.51 -7.44
CA TYR A 85 1.14 -9.20 -7.75
C TYR A 85 0.14 -8.24 -8.39
N ALA A 86 -0.05 -7.06 -7.79
CA ALA A 86 -1.00 -6.08 -8.28
C ALA A 86 -0.63 -5.58 -9.68
N ALA A 87 0.64 -5.21 -9.88
CA ALA A 87 1.09 -4.62 -11.13
C ALA A 87 1.24 -5.68 -12.23
N ARG A 88 1.93 -6.78 -11.93
CA ARG A 88 2.29 -7.77 -12.94
C ARG A 88 1.14 -8.70 -13.29
N GLU A 89 0.45 -9.21 -12.26
CA GLU A 89 -0.58 -10.24 -12.49
C GLU A 89 -1.96 -9.65 -12.70
N LEU A 90 -2.26 -8.52 -12.04
CA LEU A 90 -3.61 -7.95 -12.06
C LEU A 90 -3.73 -6.66 -12.87
N GLY A 91 -2.62 -6.06 -13.29
CA GLY A 91 -2.64 -4.82 -14.06
C GLY A 91 -3.21 -3.62 -13.31
N LYS A 92 -3.11 -3.60 -11.99
CA LYS A 92 -3.63 -2.51 -11.17
C LYS A 92 -2.71 -1.29 -11.22
N PHE A 93 -3.29 -0.12 -10.94
CA PHE A 93 -2.51 1.10 -10.76
C PHE A 93 -1.84 1.06 -9.39
N VAL A 94 -0.51 1.27 -9.36
CA VAL A 94 0.26 1.24 -8.13
C VAL A 94 0.99 2.57 -7.98
N ILE A 95 0.68 3.31 -6.90
CA ILE A 95 1.35 4.56 -6.57
C ILE A 95 2.02 4.42 -5.20
N ALA A 96 3.30 4.76 -5.13
CA ALA A 96 4.07 4.71 -3.90
C ALA A 96 4.48 6.11 -3.47
N PHE A 97 4.63 6.31 -2.16
CA PHE A 97 5.33 7.48 -1.64
C PHE A 97 6.57 7.03 -0.91
N SER A 98 7.67 7.77 -1.09
CA SER A 98 8.98 7.40 -0.58
C SER A 98 9.88 8.63 -0.44
N PRO A 99 10.66 8.72 0.65
CA PRO A 99 11.66 9.78 0.78
C PRO A 99 12.90 9.54 -0.08
N PHE A 100 13.03 8.34 -0.68
CA PHE A 100 14.21 7.99 -1.47
C PHE A 100 14.24 8.75 -2.79
N THR A 101 15.43 9.14 -3.23
CA THR A 101 15.61 9.64 -4.59
C THR A 101 15.39 8.48 -5.58
N PHE A 102 15.12 8.81 -6.83
CA PHE A 102 14.90 7.80 -7.86
C PHE A 102 16.04 6.77 -7.94
N GLN A 103 17.30 7.24 -7.79
CA GLN A 103 18.47 6.36 -7.85
C GLN A 103 18.58 5.42 -6.66
N ASP A 104 17.97 5.76 -5.53
CA ASP A 104 18.03 4.96 -4.31
C ASP A 104 16.85 3.99 -4.20
N CYS A 105 15.88 4.07 -5.10
CA CYS A 105 14.77 3.13 -5.14
C CYS A 105 15.22 1.80 -5.73
N SER A 106 14.66 0.70 -5.21
CA SER A 106 14.88 -0.61 -5.81
C SER A 106 14.39 -0.61 -7.26
N PRO A 107 15.15 -1.17 -8.22
CA PRO A 107 14.67 -1.28 -9.60
C PRO A 107 13.37 -2.05 -9.72
N TRP A 108 13.08 -2.96 -8.81
CA TRP A 108 11.81 -3.69 -8.80
C TRP A 108 10.64 -2.74 -8.50
N MET A 109 10.83 -1.82 -7.56
CA MET A 109 9.81 -0.83 -7.22
C MET A 109 9.64 0.17 -8.35
N VAL A 110 10.74 0.63 -8.96
CA VAL A 110 10.68 1.54 -10.10
C VAL A 110 9.92 0.92 -11.27
N LYS A 111 10.14 -0.37 -11.52
CA LYS A 111 9.46 -1.06 -12.62
C LYS A 111 7.96 -1.23 -12.37
N TYR A 112 7.59 -1.68 -11.17
CA TYR A 112 6.22 -2.11 -10.91
C TYR A 112 5.33 -1.05 -10.27
N CYS A 113 5.89 0.04 -9.74
CA CYS A 113 5.06 1.18 -9.35
C CYS A 113 4.77 2.03 -10.58
N THR A 114 3.51 2.34 -10.79
CA THR A 114 3.10 3.23 -11.88
C THR A 114 3.67 4.62 -11.64
N LYS A 115 3.73 5.04 -10.38
CA LYS A 115 4.24 6.35 -9.99
C LYS A 115 4.83 6.28 -8.58
N ILE A 116 5.93 7.02 -8.36
CA ILE A 116 6.53 7.18 -7.04
C ILE A 116 6.65 8.67 -6.77
N LEU A 117 6.05 9.13 -5.66
CA LEU A 117 6.07 10.54 -5.25
C LEU A 117 6.72 10.67 -3.88
N PRO A 118 7.22 11.86 -3.51
CA PRO A 118 7.97 12.03 -2.26
C PRO A 118 7.16 11.82 -0.98
N THR A 119 5.88 12.19 -0.97
CA THR A 119 5.08 12.21 0.27
C THR A 119 3.70 11.61 0.07
N LEU A 120 3.12 11.16 1.18
CA LEU A 120 1.72 10.71 1.21
C LEU A 120 0.76 11.81 0.72
N SER A 121 1.02 13.05 1.10
CA SER A 121 0.18 14.19 0.69
C SER A 121 0.16 14.34 -0.83
N GLN A 122 1.34 14.29 -1.47
CA GLN A 122 1.44 14.39 -2.92
C GLN A 122 0.78 13.20 -3.63
N ALA A 123 0.99 11.99 -3.11
CA ALA A 123 0.34 10.80 -3.66
C ALA A 123 -1.18 10.89 -3.53
N SER A 124 -1.67 11.35 -2.39
CA SER A 124 -3.10 11.51 -2.15
C SER A 124 -3.72 12.55 -3.10
N ASP A 125 -3.06 13.69 -3.26
CA ASP A 125 -3.53 14.74 -4.17
C ASP A 125 -3.58 14.24 -5.61
N TYR A 126 -2.56 13.46 -6.02
CA TYR A 126 -2.54 12.86 -7.36
C TYR A 126 -3.74 11.92 -7.55
N LEU A 127 -4.00 11.05 -6.58
CA LEU A 127 -5.11 10.11 -6.66
C LEU A 127 -6.46 10.81 -6.74
N ILE A 128 -6.67 11.83 -5.91
CA ILE A 128 -7.92 12.60 -5.91
C ILE A 128 -8.12 13.27 -7.27
N SER A 129 -7.08 13.91 -7.81
CA SER A 129 -7.16 14.63 -9.08
C SER A 129 -7.45 13.71 -10.27
N HIS A 130 -6.93 12.49 -10.25
CA HIS A 130 -7.02 11.59 -11.40
C HIS A 130 -8.15 10.56 -11.29
N PHE A 131 -8.53 10.17 -10.10
CA PHE A 131 -9.49 9.08 -9.88
C PHE A 131 -10.58 9.40 -8.86
N GLY A 132 -10.50 10.52 -8.16
CA GLY A 132 -11.41 10.83 -7.06
C GLY A 132 -12.83 11.13 -7.50
N GLU A 133 -13.76 10.87 -6.60
CA GLU A 133 -15.17 11.21 -6.77
C GLU A 133 -15.67 12.15 -5.69
#